data_191c9669c276d4dd04841b9ad41180ba
#
_entry.id   191c9669c276d4dd04841b9ad41180ba
#
_cell.length_a   1.000
_cell.length_b   1.000
_cell.length_c   1.000
_cell.angle_alpha   90.00
_cell.angle_beta   90.00
_cell.angle_gamma   90.00
#
_symmetry.space_group_name_H-M   'P 1'
#
loop_
_entity.id
_entity.type
_entity.pdbx_description
1 polymer ?
#
loop_
_entity_poly.entity_id
_entity_poly.type
_entity_poly.pdbx_seq_one_letter_code
_entity_poly.pdbx_strand_id
1 'polypeptide(L)'
;AAYPSGVTALTRHGGGAFDGSATSFSLSGDRATVTLNGLPSTLAITAGDFVDFRWTTGGAARRHLVQALESVTASAGVAAFAVDPSVHSVVPTGGSAVAWVQGCGTIMRLTPETEIGGSAVEGYGSVKIVGIEDIRA
;
A
#
# COMPACT_ATOMS: atom_id res chain seq x y z
N ALA A 1 -0.97 5.52 6.62
CA ALA A 1 -1.53 5.86 7.93
C ALA A 1 -0.57 5.43 9.03
N ALA A 2 -0.50 6.21 10.08
CA ALA A 2 0.39 5.94 11.21
C ALA A 2 -0.41 5.98 12.50
N TYR A 3 0.03 5.19 13.49
CA TYR A 3 -0.49 5.30 14.84
C TYR A 3 0.12 6.52 15.53
N PRO A 4 -0.64 7.23 16.37
CA PRO A 4 -0.07 8.20 17.28
C PRO A 4 0.98 7.55 18.18
N SER A 5 1.95 8.32 18.62
CA SER A 5 2.99 7.83 19.52
C SER A 5 2.35 7.30 20.81
N GLY A 6 2.78 6.12 21.24
CA GLY A 6 2.26 5.48 22.44
C GLY A 6 1.00 4.65 22.26
N VAL A 7 0.43 4.61 21.07
CA VAL A 7 -0.70 3.74 20.77
C VAL A 7 -0.18 2.43 20.22
N THR A 8 -0.48 1.33 20.88
CA THR A 8 0.02 0.01 20.49
C THR A 8 -0.92 -0.70 19.52
N ALA A 9 -2.22 -0.44 19.60
CA ALA A 9 -3.19 -1.04 18.69
C ALA A 9 -4.45 -0.18 18.64
N LEU A 10 -5.08 -0.18 17.50
CA LEU A 10 -6.38 0.44 17.29
C LEU A 10 -7.43 -0.65 17.08
N THR A 11 -8.68 -0.30 17.33
CA THR A 11 -9.82 -1.18 17.11
C THR A 11 -10.58 -0.72 15.88
N ARG A 12 -11.00 -1.68 15.05
CA ARG A 12 -11.83 -1.38 13.89
C ARG A 12 -13.19 -0.82 14.32
N HIS A 13 -13.77 0.00 13.49
CA HIS A 13 -15.17 0.38 13.66
C HIS A 13 -16.04 -0.89 13.64
N GLY A 14 -16.88 -1.05 14.64
CA GLY A 14 -17.69 -2.27 14.79
C GLY A 14 -17.02 -3.39 15.58
N GLY A 15 -15.78 -3.22 16.01
CA GLY A 15 -15.06 -4.18 16.86
C GLY A 15 -13.99 -4.96 16.10
N GLY A 16 -13.14 -5.60 16.86
CA GLY A 16 -12.01 -6.37 16.35
C GLY A 16 -10.72 -5.55 16.24
N ALA A 17 -9.58 -6.23 16.33
CA ALA A 17 -8.28 -5.60 16.27
C ALA A 17 -7.98 -5.13 14.84
N PHE A 18 -7.36 -3.97 14.74
CA PHE A 18 -6.86 -3.44 13.46
C PHE A 18 -5.42 -3.89 13.27
N ASP A 19 -5.16 -4.58 12.17
CA ASP A 19 -3.83 -5.11 11.83
C ASP A 19 -3.10 -4.28 10.76
N GLY A 20 -3.69 -3.18 10.32
CA GLY A 20 -3.16 -2.37 9.23
C GLY A 20 -3.87 -2.58 7.90
N SER A 21 -4.79 -3.53 7.82
CA SER A 21 -5.55 -3.82 6.60
C SER A 21 -6.99 -3.36 6.70
N ALA A 22 -7.60 -3.03 5.57
CA ALA A 22 -9.04 -2.82 5.46
C ALA A 22 -9.75 -4.18 5.39
N THR A 23 -10.98 -4.27 5.90
CA THR A 23 -11.77 -5.50 5.77
C THR A 23 -12.26 -5.72 4.35
N SER A 24 -12.50 -4.63 3.63
CA SER A 24 -12.84 -4.65 2.21
C SER A 24 -12.47 -3.32 1.59
N PHE A 25 -12.42 -3.28 0.27
CA PHE A 25 -12.19 -2.05 -0.47
C PHE A 25 -13.00 -2.07 -1.77
N SER A 26 -13.22 -0.88 -2.32
CA SER A 26 -13.81 -0.70 -3.63
C SER A 26 -13.04 0.37 -4.40
N LEU A 27 -13.16 0.34 -5.71
CA LEU A 27 -12.46 1.25 -6.62
C LEU A 27 -13.49 1.98 -7.49
N SER A 28 -13.20 3.23 -7.82
CA SER A 28 -13.96 3.96 -8.84
C SER A 28 -13.79 3.32 -10.21
N GLY A 29 -14.65 3.69 -11.16
CA GLY A 29 -14.60 3.12 -12.51
C GLY A 29 -13.26 3.34 -13.21
N ASP A 30 -12.60 4.47 -12.99
CA ASP A 30 -11.27 4.79 -13.51
C ASP A 30 -10.14 4.29 -12.62
N ARG A 31 -10.47 3.66 -11.48
CA ARG A 31 -9.54 3.10 -10.51
C ARG A 31 -8.61 4.16 -9.89
N ALA A 32 -8.97 5.42 -9.96
CA ALA A 32 -8.18 6.52 -9.40
C ALA A 32 -8.61 6.90 -7.98
N THR A 33 -9.74 6.38 -7.50
CA THR A 33 -10.24 6.59 -6.14
C THR A 33 -10.45 5.26 -5.46
N VAL A 34 -9.93 5.15 -4.24
CA VAL A 34 -10.04 3.95 -3.42
C VAL A 34 -10.94 4.24 -2.23
N THR A 35 -11.87 3.34 -1.94
CA THR A 35 -12.69 3.39 -0.73
C THR A 35 -12.32 2.21 0.14
N LEU A 36 -11.89 2.46 1.37
CA LEU A 36 -11.51 1.43 2.34
C LEU A 36 -12.58 1.32 3.43
N ASN A 37 -12.90 0.11 3.82
CA ASN A 37 -13.89 -0.18 4.84
C ASN A 37 -13.26 -0.95 6.00
N GLY A 38 -13.90 -0.89 7.17
CA GLY A 38 -13.44 -1.64 8.34
C GLY A 38 -12.19 -1.07 9.01
N LEU A 39 -11.92 0.21 8.80
CA LEU A 39 -10.84 0.92 9.47
C LEU A 39 -11.27 1.34 10.90
N PRO A 40 -10.34 1.73 11.78
CA PRO A 40 -10.70 2.46 13.00
C PRO A 40 -11.49 3.73 12.66
N SER A 41 -12.46 4.08 13.50
CA SER A 41 -13.44 5.15 13.19
C SER A 41 -12.85 6.49 12.82
N THR A 42 -11.68 6.81 13.36
CA THR A 42 -11.06 8.13 13.18
C THR A 42 -9.64 8.02 12.66
N LEU A 43 -9.32 6.93 11.96
CA LEU A 43 -8.00 6.75 11.39
C LEU A 43 -7.75 7.85 10.36
N ALA A 44 -6.64 8.56 10.52
CA ALA A 44 -6.23 9.61 9.59
C ALA A 44 -5.35 9.03 8.49
N ILE A 45 -5.73 9.29 7.25
CA ILE A 45 -4.90 9.04 6.07
C ILE A 45 -4.42 10.38 5.59
N THR A 46 -3.12 10.56 5.48
CA THR A 46 -2.49 11.81 5.10
C THR A 46 -2.01 11.73 3.66
N ALA A 47 -2.13 12.82 2.90
CA ALA A 47 -1.57 12.89 1.55
C ALA A 47 -0.10 12.46 1.58
N GLY A 48 0.26 11.54 0.68
CA GLY A 48 1.58 10.91 0.66
C GLY A 48 1.66 9.56 1.35
N ASP A 49 0.65 9.17 2.11
CA ASP A 49 0.60 7.83 2.70
C ASP A 49 0.44 6.78 1.61
N PHE A 50 1.01 5.61 1.86
CA PHE A 50 0.93 4.50 0.91
C PHE A 50 -0.24 3.58 1.22
N VAL A 51 -0.78 2.98 0.16
CA VAL A 51 -1.74 1.88 0.21
C VAL A 51 -1.19 0.75 -0.64
N ASP A 52 -1.21 -0.44 -0.10
CA ASP A 52 -0.62 -1.63 -0.70
C ASP A 52 -1.73 -2.65 -0.89
N PHE A 53 -1.94 -3.09 -2.11
CA PHE A 53 -2.90 -4.14 -2.45
C PHE A 53 -2.15 -5.45 -2.53
N ARG A 54 -2.62 -6.45 -1.81
CA ARG A 54 -2.01 -7.78 -1.77
C ARG A 54 -3.01 -8.83 -2.19
N TRP A 55 -2.61 -9.69 -3.09
CA TRP A 55 -3.42 -10.81 -3.53
C TRP A 55 -2.52 -11.99 -3.90
N THR A 56 -3.14 -13.13 -4.18
CA THR A 56 -2.43 -14.34 -4.56
C THR A 56 -2.96 -14.83 -5.88
N THR A 57 -2.08 -15.15 -6.81
CA THR A 57 -2.42 -15.72 -8.12
C THR A 57 -1.53 -16.93 -8.37
N GLY A 58 -2.15 -18.09 -8.61
CA GLY A 58 -1.40 -19.30 -8.89
C GLY A 58 -0.45 -19.71 -7.76
N GLY A 59 -0.77 -19.42 -6.51
CA GLY A 59 0.07 -19.68 -5.36
C GLY A 59 1.18 -18.64 -5.15
N ALA A 60 1.29 -17.64 -6.00
CA ALA A 60 2.31 -16.59 -5.87
C ALA A 60 1.71 -15.32 -5.28
N ALA A 61 2.39 -14.75 -4.29
CA ALA A 61 2.00 -13.48 -3.70
C ALA A 61 2.26 -12.33 -4.67
N ARG A 62 1.31 -11.41 -4.76
CA ARG A 62 1.37 -10.23 -5.61
C ARG A 62 1.12 -8.99 -4.77
N ARG A 63 1.71 -7.88 -5.16
CA ARG A 63 1.54 -6.58 -4.50
C ARG A 63 1.48 -5.46 -5.51
N HIS A 64 0.73 -4.41 -5.17
CA HIS A 64 0.70 -3.15 -5.92
C HIS A 64 0.62 -2.00 -4.94
N LEU A 65 1.49 -1.01 -5.11
CA LEU A 65 1.61 0.13 -4.22
C LEU A 65 1.10 1.39 -4.90
N VAL A 66 0.23 2.11 -4.21
CA VAL A 66 -0.24 3.43 -4.63
C VAL A 66 -0.08 4.41 -3.47
N GLN A 67 -0.15 5.69 -3.77
CA GLN A 67 0.02 6.76 -2.80
C GLN A 67 -1.23 7.62 -2.74
N ALA A 68 -1.67 7.96 -1.54
CA ALA A 68 -2.81 8.85 -1.35
C ALA A 68 -2.43 10.26 -1.80
N LEU A 69 -3.33 10.89 -2.56
CA LEU A 69 -3.15 12.26 -3.05
C LEU A 69 -3.77 13.30 -2.13
N GLU A 70 -4.60 12.90 -1.19
CA GLU A 70 -5.32 13.79 -0.33
C GLU A 70 -5.39 13.24 1.09
N SER A 71 -5.62 14.12 2.04
CA SER A 71 -5.76 13.73 3.45
C SER A 71 -7.23 13.56 3.78
N VAL A 72 -7.58 12.43 4.39
CA VAL A 72 -8.94 12.13 4.84
C VAL A 72 -8.90 11.49 6.21
N THR A 73 -9.98 11.64 6.97
CA THR A 73 -10.17 10.94 8.23
C THR A 73 -11.32 9.96 8.06
N ALA A 74 -11.09 8.70 8.46
CA ALA A 74 -12.13 7.69 8.37
C ALA A 74 -13.36 8.10 9.18
N SER A 75 -14.52 7.90 8.60
CA SER A 75 -15.81 8.13 9.26
C SER A 75 -16.56 6.82 9.30
N ALA A 76 -16.92 6.38 10.51
CA ALA A 76 -17.53 5.06 10.74
C ALA A 76 -16.73 3.92 10.06
N GLY A 77 -15.40 4.04 10.09
CA GLY A 77 -14.51 3.05 9.52
C GLY A 77 -14.34 3.11 8.00
N VAL A 78 -14.87 4.12 7.34
CA VAL A 78 -14.82 4.27 5.88
C VAL A 78 -13.97 5.48 5.50
N ALA A 79 -13.04 5.29 4.56
CA ALA A 79 -12.24 6.38 4.01
C ALA A 79 -12.17 6.23 2.51
N ALA A 80 -12.42 7.32 1.78
CA ALA A 80 -12.31 7.37 0.32
C ALA A 80 -11.36 8.49 -0.08
N PHE A 81 -10.42 8.20 -0.96
CA PHE A 81 -9.40 9.17 -1.36
C PHE A 81 -8.84 8.83 -2.75
N ALA A 82 -8.37 9.86 -3.43
CA ALA A 82 -7.68 9.71 -4.71
C ALA A 82 -6.27 9.15 -4.49
N VAL A 83 -5.79 8.38 -5.45
CA VAL A 83 -4.47 7.72 -5.41
C VAL A 83 -3.70 7.93 -6.70
N ASP A 84 -2.39 7.82 -6.58
CA ASP A 84 -1.45 7.86 -7.71
C ASP A 84 -0.37 6.78 -7.51
N PRO A 85 -0.11 5.94 -8.49
CA PRO A 85 -0.85 5.80 -9.76
C PRO A 85 -2.27 5.27 -9.53
N SER A 86 -3.12 5.35 -10.56
CA SER A 86 -4.41 4.66 -10.53
C SER A 86 -4.16 3.17 -10.29
N VAL A 87 -5.05 2.51 -9.56
CA VAL A 87 -4.89 1.09 -9.23
C VAL A 87 -4.85 0.27 -10.51
N HIS A 88 -3.79 -0.48 -10.70
CA HIS A 88 -3.58 -1.25 -11.92
C HIS A 88 -4.70 -2.28 -12.12
N SER A 89 -5.07 -2.51 -13.37
CA SER A 89 -6.19 -3.38 -13.72
C SER A 89 -6.01 -4.85 -13.30
N VAL A 90 -4.77 -5.29 -13.06
CA VAL A 90 -4.52 -6.66 -12.58
C VAL A 90 -4.90 -6.87 -11.12
N VAL A 91 -5.09 -5.80 -10.35
CA VAL A 91 -5.49 -5.92 -8.95
C VAL A 91 -6.95 -6.36 -8.88
N PRO A 92 -7.25 -7.54 -8.29
CA PRO A 92 -8.63 -7.98 -8.14
C PRO A 92 -9.39 -7.05 -7.19
N THR A 93 -10.68 -6.87 -7.44
CA THR A 93 -11.56 -6.10 -6.56
C THR A 93 -12.33 -6.97 -5.57
N GLY A 94 -12.03 -8.26 -5.53
CA GLY A 94 -12.69 -9.21 -4.65
C GLY A 94 -11.80 -10.41 -4.38
N GLY A 95 -12.39 -11.46 -3.87
CA GLY A 95 -11.66 -12.68 -3.53
C GLY A 95 -10.69 -12.48 -2.38
N SER A 96 -9.42 -12.83 -2.58
CA SER A 96 -8.39 -12.75 -1.55
C SER A 96 -7.65 -11.41 -1.52
N ALA A 97 -8.01 -10.46 -2.38
CA ALA A 97 -7.33 -9.16 -2.41
C ALA A 97 -7.63 -8.35 -1.15
N VAL A 98 -6.59 -7.80 -0.56
CA VAL A 98 -6.66 -7.01 0.68
C VAL A 98 -5.87 -5.72 0.49
N ALA A 99 -6.45 -4.61 0.92
CA ALA A 99 -5.75 -3.32 0.94
C ALA A 99 -5.14 -3.08 2.33
N TRP A 100 -3.88 -2.67 2.35
CA TRP A 100 -3.13 -2.40 3.56
C TRP A 100 -2.74 -0.92 3.60
N VAL A 101 -2.88 -0.30 4.75
CA VAL A 101 -2.52 1.10 4.99
C VAL A 101 -1.34 1.25 5.93
N GLN A 102 -0.85 0.15 6.48
CA GLN A 102 0.36 0.11 7.30
C GLN A 102 1.22 -1.07 6.89
N GLY A 103 2.52 -0.94 7.07
CA GLY A 103 3.46 -1.95 6.62
C GLY A 103 3.50 -2.10 5.10
N CYS A 104 3.24 -1.01 4.38
CA CYS A 104 3.12 -1.03 2.93
C CYS A 104 4.46 -1.28 2.25
N GLY A 105 4.41 -1.98 1.14
CA GLY A 105 5.56 -2.27 0.31
C GLY A 105 5.14 -2.78 -1.06
N THR A 106 6.11 -3.08 -1.88
CA THR A 106 5.85 -3.62 -3.21
C THR A 106 6.94 -4.61 -3.60
N ILE A 107 6.68 -5.34 -4.67
CA ILE A 107 7.67 -6.24 -5.28
C ILE A 107 8.25 -5.51 -6.47
N MET A 108 9.57 -5.37 -6.50
CA MET A 108 10.27 -4.69 -7.58
C MET A 108 11.11 -5.68 -8.36
N ARG A 109 11.15 -5.46 -9.67
CA ARG A 109 12.08 -6.13 -10.56
C ARG A 109 13.23 -5.16 -10.84
N LEU A 110 14.45 -5.61 -10.58
CA LEU A 110 15.64 -4.81 -10.87
C LEU A 110 15.84 -4.67 -12.39
N THR A 111 16.19 -3.48 -12.81
CA THR A 111 16.45 -3.19 -14.22
C THR A 111 17.95 -3.36 -14.53
N PRO A 112 18.33 -3.40 -15.82
CA PRO A 112 19.75 -3.45 -16.21
C PRO A 112 20.57 -2.25 -15.71
N GLU A 113 19.92 -1.16 -15.35
CA GLU A 113 20.58 0.02 -14.79
C GLU A 113 20.96 -0.14 -13.32
N THR A 114 20.55 -1.24 -12.65
CA THR A 114 20.96 -1.50 -11.27
C THR A 114 22.45 -1.75 -11.21
N GLU A 115 23.12 -0.99 -10.38
CA GLU A 115 24.56 -1.10 -10.15
C GLU A 115 24.83 -1.28 -8.66
N ILE A 116 25.63 -2.29 -8.33
CA ILE A 116 26.24 -2.37 -7.03
C ILE A 116 27.60 -1.73 -7.16
N GLY A 117 27.82 -0.65 -6.42
CA GLY A 117 29.02 0.17 -6.57
C GLY A 117 30.29 -0.65 -6.53
N GLY A 118 31.15 -0.36 -7.47
CA GLY A 118 32.45 -0.98 -7.54
C GLY A 118 33.28 -0.64 -6.31
N SER A 119 34.37 -1.38 -6.14
CA SER A 119 35.29 -1.09 -5.06
C SER A 119 35.85 0.30 -5.20
N ALA A 120 35.57 1.16 -4.28
CA ALA A 120 36.26 2.41 -4.18
C ALA A 120 37.65 2.20 -3.61
N VAL A 121 38.57 3.06 -3.98
CA VAL A 121 39.97 2.95 -3.58
C VAL A 121 40.11 2.98 -2.05
N GLU A 122 39.25 3.68 -1.36
CA GLU A 122 39.25 3.77 0.11
C GLU A 122 38.23 2.84 0.78
N GLY A 123 37.72 1.86 0.05
CA GLY A 123 36.72 0.95 0.59
C GLY A 123 35.31 1.49 0.63
N TYR A 124 35.06 2.64 0.06
CA TYR A 124 33.71 3.17 -0.09
C TYR A 124 33.08 2.64 -1.38
N GLY A 125 31.89 2.12 -1.29
CA GLY A 125 31.11 1.73 -2.43
C GLY A 125 29.87 2.61 -2.57
N SER A 126 29.38 2.74 -3.77
CA SER A 126 28.05 3.29 -4.02
C SER A 126 27.16 2.20 -4.58
N VAL A 127 25.89 2.22 -4.21
CA VAL A 127 24.89 1.30 -4.75
C VAL A 127 23.83 2.14 -5.46
N LYS A 128 23.61 1.80 -6.72
CA LYS A 128 22.51 2.37 -7.48
C LYS A 128 21.56 1.23 -7.81
N ILE A 129 20.37 1.27 -7.22
CA ILE A 129 19.33 0.28 -7.47
C ILE A 129 18.23 0.94 -8.27
N VAL A 130 18.00 0.44 -9.49
CA VAL A 130 16.93 0.90 -10.35
C VAL A 130 16.00 -0.27 -10.58
N GLY A 131 14.73 -0.06 -10.25
CA GLY A 131 13.73 -1.11 -10.36
C GLY A 131 12.39 -0.56 -10.80
N ILE A 132 11.56 -1.46 -11.25
CA ILE A 132 10.16 -1.18 -11.55
C ILE A 132 9.29 -2.11 -10.73
N GLU A 133 8.12 -1.63 -10.33
CA GLU A 133 7.18 -2.47 -9.60
C GLU A 133 6.81 -3.69 -10.43
N ASP A 134 6.89 -4.88 -9.83
CA ASP A 134 6.53 -6.12 -10.51
C ASP A 134 5.04 -6.38 -10.32
N ILE A 135 4.23 -5.96 -11.29
CA ILE A 135 2.79 -6.12 -11.27
C ILE A 135 2.43 -7.24 -12.24
N ARG A 136 1.86 -8.33 -11.72
CA ARG A 136 1.43 -9.48 -12.52
C ARG A 136 0.06 -9.98 -12.06
N ALA A 137 -0.67 -10.48 -13.01
CA ALA A 137 -1.92 -11.17 -12.72
C ALA A 137 -1.68 -12.51 -12.03
#